data_c70c88ac0344086d729ca503461ae4ce
#
_entry.id   c70c88ac0344086d729ca503461ae4ce
#
_cell.length_a   1.000
_cell.length_b   1.000
_cell.length_c   1.000
_cell.angle_alpha   90.00
_cell.angle_beta   90.00
_cell.angle_gamma   90.00
#
_symmetry.space_group_name_H-M   'P 1'
#
loop_
_entity.id
_entity.type
_entity.pdbx_description
1 polymer ?
#
loop_
_entity_poly.entity_id
_entity_poly.type
_entity_poly.pdbx_seq_one_letter_code
_entity_poly.pdbx_strand_id
1 'polypeptide(L)'
;MLVWSLRGRILYQTMLQESRSRFLTGLFLLTILGAALALRGPAIPKASNLHRAGALRPAPSLTAAAPSNAVPAATATETRPPSIANPKSKIQNPRHETERVAAASSPPVAPPPPLPPGAALYTVQRGESIAAIAHHNLARTSLLLTKELEAAIRVANNNKQGDFFKPGQQVIIPGILAAPIVEHPITIPATTEIRGLYLTGYTAGSESGLRVIRDWQAADGNAIVFDLKDYDGLVNVPYKNPLAPTTNSGLIPDVPKFVHFLHSLGLHAIARVACFRDAYQAQHTPSFDVHSRATGKPWLENGKLAWLDPSLRAVQDYDIGLAKVAAEAGADEIQFDYVRFPAEGDQKDAKFAFESVHPEWTRADVITDFLGHAYAELHPLGVLLSLDVFGVMAWQRDVDLAHTGQNIPAMAKHCDVLSPMIYPSHFYRMDGYALPGDAPDHFITASMDRFKEVTQDTHVVIRPWLQGFAWRTKTFSPDYVCEQINLAKANGGIGYLFWNARNDYRVLFGGIQELHSAPNRVFRVDKVEARAEPASPRARHLKPETRSPQRRSSQ
;
A
#
# COMPACT_ATOMS: atom_id res chain seq x y z
N MET A 1 -10.55 -24.68 23.67
CA MET A 1 -10.55 -24.35 22.22
C MET A 1 -9.95 -22.98 21.88
N LEU A 2 -9.63 -22.10 22.82
CA LEU A 2 -9.08 -20.75 22.54
C LEU A 2 -7.54 -20.69 22.47
N VAL A 3 -6.82 -21.67 22.98
CA VAL A 3 -5.34 -21.67 23.01
C VAL A 3 -4.71 -22.02 21.64
N TRP A 4 -5.47 -22.64 20.74
CA TRP A 4 -5.00 -22.99 19.39
C TRP A 4 -4.99 -21.81 18.42
N SER A 5 -5.80 -20.81 18.63
CA SER A 5 -5.88 -19.63 17.74
C SER A 5 -4.70 -18.67 17.90
N LEU A 6 -4.16 -18.50 19.10
CA LEU A 6 -3.02 -17.60 19.33
C LEU A 6 -1.69 -18.21 18.84
N ARG A 7 -1.48 -19.51 19.05
CA ARG A 7 -0.29 -20.21 18.52
C ARG A 7 -0.32 -20.30 16.99
N GLY A 8 -1.48 -20.46 16.38
CA GLY A 8 -1.63 -20.45 14.92
C GLY A 8 -1.30 -19.08 14.31
N ARG A 9 -1.71 -17.99 14.96
CA ARG A 9 -1.40 -16.61 14.50
C ARG A 9 0.07 -16.26 14.68
N ILE A 10 0.69 -16.65 15.78
CA ILE A 10 2.13 -16.44 16.03
C ILE A 10 2.97 -17.25 15.02
N LEU A 11 2.64 -18.52 14.78
CA LEU A 11 3.30 -19.35 13.78
C LEU A 11 3.11 -18.80 12.35
N TYR A 12 1.92 -18.34 12.00
CA TYR A 12 1.65 -17.73 10.70
C TYR A 12 2.41 -16.41 10.51
N GLN A 13 2.47 -15.57 11.54
CA GLN A 13 3.27 -14.33 11.54
C GLN A 13 4.78 -14.63 11.45
N THR A 14 5.26 -15.64 12.17
CA THR A 14 6.67 -16.07 12.10
C THR A 14 6.99 -16.68 10.74
N MET A 15 6.10 -17.49 10.16
CA MET A 15 6.27 -18.03 8.81
C MET A 15 6.22 -16.95 7.72
N LEU A 16 5.37 -15.94 7.86
CA LEU A 16 5.35 -14.79 6.95
C LEU A 16 6.64 -13.94 7.08
N GLN A 17 7.15 -13.78 8.28
CA GLN A 17 8.39 -13.06 8.54
C GLN A 17 9.62 -13.83 8.04
N GLU A 18 9.67 -15.15 8.25
CA GLU A 18 10.69 -16.03 7.67
C GLU A 18 10.57 -16.19 6.15
N SER A 19 9.35 -16.25 5.62
CA SER A 19 9.10 -16.29 4.17
C SER A 19 9.56 -14.99 3.51
N ARG A 20 9.25 -13.82 4.10
CA ARG A 20 9.75 -12.51 3.62
C ARG A 20 11.26 -12.37 3.74
N SER A 21 11.88 -12.86 4.81
CA SER A 21 13.33 -12.89 4.96
C SER A 21 13.99 -13.85 3.97
N ARG A 22 13.46 -15.06 3.78
CA ARG A 22 13.95 -16.04 2.80
C ARG A 22 13.68 -15.61 1.37
N PHE A 23 12.62 -14.83 1.12
CA PHE A 23 12.30 -14.27 -0.19
C PHE A 23 13.30 -13.17 -0.59
N LEU A 24 13.69 -12.31 0.34
CA LEU A 24 14.75 -11.31 0.13
C LEU A 24 16.14 -11.96 -0.01
N THR A 25 16.42 -13.04 0.73
CA THR A 25 17.66 -13.80 0.63
C THR A 25 17.69 -14.67 -0.63
N GLY A 26 16.57 -15.25 -1.04
CA GLY A 26 16.43 -16.02 -2.28
C GLY A 26 16.58 -15.16 -3.54
N LEU A 27 16.06 -13.94 -3.53
CA LEU A 27 16.24 -12.97 -4.61
C LEU A 27 17.71 -12.54 -4.73
N PHE A 28 18.42 -12.47 -3.61
CA PHE A 28 19.86 -12.18 -3.55
C PHE A 28 20.73 -13.33 -4.10
N LEU A 29 20.35 -14.60 -3.84
CA LEU A 29 21.05 -15.79 -4.35
C LEU A 29 20.75 -16.06 -5.83
N LEU A 30 19.55 -15.78 -6.33
CA LEU A 30 19.20 -15.94 -7.76
C LEU A 30 19.90 -14.91 -8.65
N THR A 31 20.14 -13.71 -8.18
CA THR A 31 20.94 -12.72 -8.94
C THR A 31 22.43 -13.08 -9.01
N ILE A 32 22.96 -13.79 -8.02
CA ILE A 32 24.36 -14.30 -8.05
C ILE A 32 24.45 -15.55 -8.93
N LEU A 33 23.46 -16.44 -8.92
CA LEU A 33 23.45 -17.66 -9.74
C LEU A 33 23.19 -17.38 -11.21
N GLY A 34 22.36 -16.39 -11.54
CA GLY A 34 22.15 -15.92 -12.92
C GLY A 34 23.40 -15.34 -13.57
N ALA A 35 24.24 -14.66 -12.79
CA ALA A 35 25.53 -14.13 -13.28
C ALA A 35 26.59 -15.21 -13.47
N ALA A 36 26.48 -16.34 -12.75
CA ALA A 36 27.42 -17.47 -12.89
C ALA A 36 27.08 -18.42 -14.06
N LEU A 37 25.80 -18.50 -14.46
CA LEU A 37 25.34 -19.33 -15.58
C LEU A 37 25.51 -18.68 -16.96
N ALA A 38 25.59 -17.35 -17.02
CA ALA A 38 25.83 -16.60 -18.27
C ALA A 38 27.29 -16.72 -18.78
N LEU A 39 28.18 -17.37 -18.03
CA LEU A 39 29.60 -17.53 -18.39
C LEU A 39 29.95 -18.93 -18.95
N ARG A 40 28.97 -19.84 -19.13
CA ARG A 40 29.20 -21.14 -19.78
C ARG A 40 28.44 -21.20 -21.09
N GLY A 41 29.18 -21.13 -22.19
CA GLY A 41 28.68 -21.30 -23.55
C GLY A 41 28.17 -22.74 -23.80
N PRO A 42 27.33 -22.94 -24.85
CA PRO A 42 26.63 -24.20 -25.07
C PRO A 42 27.55 -25.31 -25.60
N ALA A 43 27.50 -26.46 -24.96
CA ALA A 43 28.04 -27.71 -25.52
C ALA A 43 26.95 -28.41 -26.33
N ILE A 44 27.27 -28.74 -27.59
CA ILE A 44 26.41 -29.43 -28.57
C ILE A 44 26.44 -30.94 -28.26
N PRO A 45 25.29 -31.62 -28.14
CA PRO A 45 25.27 -33.09 -28.24
C PRO A 45 24.80 -33.53 -29.66
N LYS A 46 25.52 -34.50 -30.18
CA LYS A 46 25.26 -35.23 -31.46
C LYS A 46 23.99 -36.08 -31.38
N ALA A 47 23.33 -36.14 -32.53
CA ALA A 47 22.18 -36.99 -32.78
C ALA A 47 22.52 -38.50 -32.80
N SER A 48 21.58 -39.30 -32.33
CA SER A 48 21.41 -40.68 -32.81
C SER A 48 19.94 -41.09 -32.77
N ASN A 49 19.51 -41.68 -33.88
CA ASN A 49 18.19 -42.19 -34.25
C ASN A 49 17.67 -43.32 -33.34
N LEU A 50 16.35 -43.49 -33.25
CA LEU A 50 15.62 -44.70 -33.74
C LEU A 50 14.13 -44.70 -33.34
N HIS A 51 13.33 -44.61 -34.36
CA HIS A 51 12.14 -45.40 -34.72
C HIS A 51 11.02 -45.84 -33.76
N ARG A 52 9.83 -45.54 -34.22
CA ARG A 52 8.59 -46.29 -34.53
C ARG A 52 7.45 -46.22 -33.50
N ALA A 53 6.40 -45.61 -33.93
CA ALA A 53 5.13 -46.10 -34.51
C ALA A 53 4.01 -46.37 -33.47
N GLY A 54 2.83 -45.81 -33.69
CA GLY A 54 1.58 -46.19 -33.10
C GLY A 54 0.50 -45.16 -33.20
N ALA A 55 -0.15 -45.10 -34.36
CA ALA A 55 -1.35 -44.31 -34.59
C ALA A 55 -2.57 -44.94 -33.95
N LEU A 56 -3.52 -44.16 -33.48
CA LEU A 56 -4.96 -44.40 -33.69
C LEU A 56 -5.79 -43.15 -33.39
N ARG A 57 -6.76 -43.01 -34.21
CA ARG A 57 -7.65 -41.89 -34.58
C ARG A 57 -8.92 -41.83 -33.74
N PRO A 58 -9.91 -40.97 -34.10
CA PRO A 58 -10.52 -39.94 -33.25
C PRO A 58 -12.03 -40.03 -33.06
N ALA A 59 -12.57 -39.11 -32.28
CA ALA A 59 -13.91 -38.49 -32.29
C ALA A 59 -15.14 -39.37 -31.91
N PRO A 60 -16.33 -38.81 -31.64
CA PRO A 60 -16.91 -37.61 -32.23
C PRO A 60 -17.61 -36.58 -31.29
N SER A 61 -17.86 -35.46 -31.86
CA SER A 61 -18.76 -34.36 -31.47
C SER A 61 -20.22 -34.80 -31.31
N LEU A 62 -20.93 -34.15 -30.42
CA LEU A 62 -22.38 -33.92 -30.57
C LEU A 62 -22.76 -32.52 -30.12
N THR A 63 -23.38 -31.85 -31.05
CA THR A 63 -23.99 -30.52 -31.06
C THR A 63 -25.40 -30.52 -30.49
N ALA A 64 -25.86 -29.29 -30.18
CA ALA A 64 -27.23 -28.78 -30.14
C ALA A 64 -28.00 -28.98 -28.82
N ALA A 65 -28.84 -28.10 -28.30
CA ALA A 65 -29.43 -26.86 -28.76
C ALA A 65 -30.13 -26.23 -27.53
N ALA A 66 -30.25 -24.92 -27.51
CA ALA A 66 -31.22 -24.22 -26.64
C ALA A 66 -32.66 -24.43 -27.14
N PRO A 67 -33.64 -24.26 -26.28
CA PRO A 67 -34.49 -23.10 -26.51
C PRO A 67 -34.98 -22.37 -25.23
N SER A 68 -35.31 -21.14 -25.50
CA SER A 68 -36.11 -20.14 -24.83
C SER A 68 -37.51 -20.65 -24.38
N ASN A 69 -38.00 -20.17 -23.21
CA ASN A 69 -39.24 -19.35 -23.17
C ASN A 69 -39.78 -19.11 -21.75
N ALA A 70 -39.98 -17.82 -21.46
CA ALA A 70 -41.21 -17.20 -20.92
C ALA A 70 -41.83 -17.68 -19.60
N VAL A 71 -41.96 -16.68 -18.71
CA VAL A 71 -42.84 -16.51 -17.55
C VAL A 71 -44.33 -16.70 -17.94
N PRO A 72 -45.21 -17.17 -16.99
CA PRO A 72 -46.10 -16.19 -16.36
C PRO A 72 -46.31 -16.36 -14.84
N ALA A 73 -46.71 -15.26 -14.23
CA ALA A 73 -47.18 -15.11 -12.86
C ALA A 73 -48.56 -15.78 -12.61
N ALA A 74 -48.75 -16.29 -11.39
CA ALA A 74 -50.07 -16.43 -10.77
C ALA A 74 -50.00 -16.56 -9.25
N THR A 75 -50.48 -15.55 -8.59
CA THR A 75 -51.50 -15.44 -7.55
C THR A 75 -51.52 -16.42 -6.37
N ALA A 76 -51.61 -15.81 -5.21
CA ALA A 76 -51.83 -16.28 -3.86
C ALA A 76 -52.94 -17.30 -3.64
N THR A 77 -52.75 -18.16 -2.63
CA THR A 77 -53.85 -18.49 -1.70
C THR A 77 -53.26 -19.01 -0.37
N GLU A 78 -53.72 -18.41 0.71
CA GLU A 78 -53.59 -18.85 2.11
C GLU A 78 -54.23 -20.22 2.31
N THR A 79 -53.57 -21.08 3.10
CA THR A 79 -54.26 -22.11 3.88
C THR A 79 -53.51 -22.41 5.18
N ARG A 80 -54.22 -22.17 6.25
CA ARG A 80 -53.90 -22.44 7.66
C ARG A 80 -54.24 -23.91 7.97
N PRO A 81 -53.43 -24.69 8.63
CA PRO A 81 -53.84 -25.97 9.18
C PRO A 81 -54.19 -25.88 10.69
N PRO A 82 -54.94 -26.87 11.20
CA PRO A 82 -55.82 -26.69 12.34
C PRO A 82 -55.21 -27.03 13.70
N SER A 83 -55.84 -26.44 14.71
CA SER A 83 -55.75 -26.65 16.13
C SER A 83 -56.01 -28.11 16.54
N ILE A 84 -55.16 -28.68 17.38
CA ILE A 84 -55.50 -29.91 18.13
C ILE A 84 -55.63 -29.55 19.61
N ALA A 85 -56.80 -29.96 20.14
CA ALA A 85 -57.29 -29.66 21.46
C ALA A 85 -56.65 -30.51 22.57
N ASN A 86 -56.64 -29.93 23.73
CA ASN A 86 -56.34 -30.37 25.07
C ASN A 86 -57.22 -31.52 25.60
N PRO A 87 -56.80 -32.35 26.51
CA PRO A 87 -57.68 -32.81 27.53
C PRO A 87 -57.27 -32.40 28.93
N LYS A 88 -58.33 -31.90 29.63
CA LYS A 88 -58.38 -31.51 31.03
C LYS A 88 -58.06 -32.69 31.97
N SER A 89 -57.31 -32.44 33.02
CA SER A 89 -57.48 -33.18 34.28
C SER A 89 -57.59 -32.21 35.46
N LYS A 90 -58.72 -32.38 36.16
CA LYS A 90 -59.05 -31.67 37.42
C LYS A 90 -58.24 -32.31 38.54
N ILE A 91 -57.64 -31.49 39.38
CA ILE A 91 -57.39 -31.84 40.80
C ILE A 91 -57.74 -30.61 41.62
N GLN A 92 -58.50 -30.88 42.66
CA GLN A 92 -59.14 -29.95 43.55
C GLN A 92 -58.17 -29.33 44.55
N ASN A 93 -58.47 -28.09 44.91
CA ASN A 93 -57.91 -27.29 45.99
C ASN A 93 -58.35 -27.80 47.38
N PRO A 94 -57.53 -27.61 48.38
CA PRO A 94 -58.07 -27.15 49.67
C PRO A 94 -57.57 -25.76 50.05
N ARG A 95 -58.52 -25.00 50.49
CA ARG A 95 -58.36 -23.67 51.06
C ARG A 95 -57.44 -23.71 52.29
N HIS A 96 -56.49 -22.79 52.36
CA HIS A 96 -56.04 -22.26 53.64
C HIS A 96 -56.06 -20.74 53.60
N GLU A 97 -56.51 -20.25 54.67
CA GLU A 97 -56.90 -18.87 55.01
C GLU A 97 -55.71 -17.92 55.04
N THR A 98 -55.99 -16.76 54.65
CA THR A 98 -55.25 -15.52 54.62
C THR A 98 -54.55 -15.14 55.92
N GLU A 99 -53.26 -14.79 55.78
CA GLU A 99 -52.65 -13.72 56.58
C GLU A 99 -52.18 -12.63 55.60
N ARG A 100 -52.82 -11.47 55.66
CA ARG A 100 -52.36 -10.25 54.99
C ARG A 100 -51.11 -9.74 55.70
N VAL A 101 -49.95 -10.07 55.17
CA VAL A 101 -48.73 -9.33 55.47
C VAL A 101 -48.76 -8.07 54.63
N ALA A 102 -48.79 -6.92 55.29
CA ALA A 102 -48.69 -5.60 54.69
C ALA A 102 -47.43 -5.53 53.84
N ALA A 103 -47.57 -5.30 52.54
CA ALA A 103 -46.48 -4.99 51.65
C ALA A 103 -45.79 -3.70 52.16
N ALA A 104 -44.59 -3.86 52.76
CA ALA A 104 -43.71 -2.74 52.99
C ALA A 104 -43.36 -2.16 51.62
N SER A 105 -43.83 -0.96 51.35
CA SER A 105 -43.42 -0.17 50.19
C SER A 105 -41.91 0.03 50.23
N SER A 106 -41.22 -0.59 49.29
CA SER A 106 -39.80 -0.30 49.05
C SER A 106 -39.66 1.21 48.84
N PRO A 107 -38.65 1.86 49.43
CA PRO A 107 -38.42 3.28 49.19
C PRO A 107 -38.21 3.51 47.69
N PRO A 108 -38.67 4.64 47.14
CA PRO A 108 -38.48 4.96 45.76
C PRO A 108 -36.98 4.91 45.43
N VAL A 109 -36.62 4.05 44.49
CA VAL A 109 -35.24 3.98 43.98
C VAL A 109 -34.91 5.35 43.41
N ALA A 110 -33.91 6.02 44.00
CA ALA A 110 -33.43 7.28 43.47
C ALA A 110 -33.13 7.14 41.97
N PRO A 111 -33.52 8.14 41.15
CA PRO A 111 -33.23 8.08 39.72
C PRO A 111 -31.71 7.90 39.52
N PRO A 112 -31.31 7.05 38.59
CA PRO A 112 -29.87 6.86 38.32
C PRO A 112 -29.22 8.22 38.02
N PRO A 113 -27.97 8.44 38.45
CA PRO A 113 -27.27 9.69 38.18
C PRO A 113 -27.21 9.93 36.68
N PRO A 114 -27.32 11.21 36.24
CA PRO A 114 -27.28 11.54 34.83
C PRO A 114 -25.97 11.04 34.21
N LEU A 115 -26.07 10.46 33.00
CA LEU A 115 -24.91 9.98 32.25
C LEU A 115 -23.96 11.15 31.93
N PRO A 116 -22.65 10.93 31.98
CA PRO A 116 -21.69 11.92 31.51
C PRO A 116 -21.99 12.30 30.04
N PRO A 117 -21.77 13.56 29.63
CA PRO A 117 -21.90 13.95 28.21
C PRO A 117 -21.09 13.02 27.29
N GLY A 118 -21.67 12.62 26.18
CA GLY A 118 -21.04 11.69 25.24
C GLY A 118 -20.90 10.26 25.74
N ALA A 119 -21.71 9.84 26.70
CA ALA A 119 -21.78 8.45 27.14
C ALA A 119 -23.12 7.81 26.79
N ALA A 120 -23.12 6.50 26.58
CA ALA A 120 -24.33 5.69 26.40
C ALA A 120 -24.35 4.51 27.37
N LEU A 121 -25.54 4.08 27.79
CA LEU A 121 -25.72 2.82 28.53
C LEU A 121 -25.79 1.66 27.52
N TYR A 122 -25.11 0.58 27.84
CA TYR A 122 -25.13 -0.68 27.10
C TYR A 122 -25.49 -1.82 28.04
N THR A 123 -26.44 -2.65 27.65
CA THR A 123 -26.80 -3.86 28.40
C THR A 123 -26.00 -5.05 27.92
N VAL A 124 -25.13 -5.58 28.76
CA VAL A 124 -24.24 -6.70 28.46
C VAL A 124 -25.02 -7.95 28.08
N GLN A 125 -24.74 -8.53 26.94
CA GLN A 125 -25.37 -9.75 26.47
C GLN A 125 -24.67 -10.99 27.04
N ARG A 126 -25.37 -12.13 27.03
CA ARG A 126 -24.78 -13.40 27.52
C ARG A 126 -23.60 -13.82 26.65
N GLY A 127 -22.44 -13.99 27.28
CA GLY A 127 -21.21 -14.43 26.60
C GLY A 127 -20.38 -13.30 25.97
N GLU A 128 -20.79 -12.05 26.12
CA GLU A 128 -19.98 -10.91 25.64
C GLU A 128 -18.77 -10.66 26.51
N SER A 129 -17.64 -10.43 25.85
CA SER A 129 -16.43 -9.87 26.47
C SER A 129 -16.41 -8.35 26.35
N ILE A 130 -15.63 -7.68 27.19
CA ILE A 130 -15.43 -6.21 27.09
C ILE A 130 -14.88 -5.84 25.71
N ALA A 131 -13.99 -6.66 25.16
CA ALA A 131 -13.46 -6.45 23.80
C ALA A 131 -14.57 -6.55 22.73
N ALA A 132 -15.54 -7.46 22.89
CA ALA A 132 -16.69 -7.54 21.97
C ALA A 132 -17.59 -6.30 22.08
N ILE A 133 -17.88 -5.86 23.32
CA ILE A 133 -18.64 -4.63 23.58
C ILE A 133 -17.92 -3.41 22.97
N ALA A 134 -16.62 -3.31 23.17
CA ALA A 134 -15.81 -2.24 22.59
C ALA A 134 -15.86 -2.29 21.04
N HIS A 135 -15.69 -3.47 20.46
CA HIS A 135 -15.72 -3.65 19.00
C HIS A 135 -17.06 -3.19 18.40
N HIS A 136 -18.19 -3.60 19.01
CA HIS A 136 -19.55 -3.22 18.55
C HIS A 136 -19.80 -1.71 18.61
N ASN A 137 -19.20 -1.01 19.59
CA ASN A 137 -19.43 0.42 19.78
C ASN A 137 -18.35 1.31 19.17
N LEU A 138 -17.23 0.75 18.68
CA LEU A 138 -16.08 1.51 18.20
C LEU A 138 -16.44 2.53 17.12
N ALA A 139 -17.27 2.13 16.14
CA ALA A 139 -17.67 3.00 15.04
C ALA A 139 -18.44 4.25 15.52
N ARG A 140 -19.05 4.21 16.71
CA ARG A 140 -19.82 5.32 17.30
C ARG A 140 -18.97 6.27 18.15
N THR A 141 -17.66 6.05 18.24
CA THR A 141 -16.74 6.84 19.07
C THR A 141 -15.67 7.51 18.20
N SER A 142 -14.92 8.44 18.75
CA SER A 142 -13.74 9.04 18.08
C SER A 142 -12.48 8.16 18.16
N LEU A 143 -12.52 7.05 18.91
CA LEU A 143 -11.37 6.18 19.10
C LEU A 143 -11.14 5.30 17.85
N LEU A 144 -9.87 5.05 17.54
CA LEU A 144 -9.47 4.29 16.36
C LEU A 144 -9.36 2.79 16.61
N LEU A 145 -9.04 2.38 17.84
CA LEU A 145 -8.75 1.00 18.18
C LEU A 145 -9.72 0.45 19.22
N THR A 146 -10.18 -0.78 19.00
CA THR A 146 -11.01 -1.53 19.97
C THR A 146 -10.37 -1.56 21.35
N LYS A 147 -9.04 -1.70 21.43
CA LYS A 147 -8.30 -1.74 22.69
C LYS A 147 -8.35 -0.41 23.46
N GLU A 148 -8.35 0.72 22.74
CA GLU A 148 -8.51 2.04 23.35
C GLU A 148 -9.90 2.17 23.99
N LEU A 149 -10.94 1.76 23.26
CA LEU A 149 -12.30 1.80 23.78
C LEU A 149 -12.51 0.78 24.93
N GLU A 150 -11.89 -0.40 24.85
CA GLU A 150 -11.90 -1.36 25.97
C GLU A 150 -11.33 -0.73 27.26
N ALA A 151 -10.19 -0.07 27.15
CA ALA A 151 -9.59 0.63 28.29
C ALA A 151 -10.50 1.75 28.82
N ALA A 152 -11.10 2.54 27.94
CA ALA A 152 -12.02 3.61 28.30
C ALA A 152 -13.30 3.09 28.99
N ILE A 153 -13.87 1.97 28.51
CA ILE A 153 -15.02 1.30 29.12
C ILE A 153 -14.66 0.83 30.54
N ARG A 154 -13.47 0.23 30.73
CA ARG A 154 -13.03 -0.21 32.06
C ARG A 154 -12.94 0.96 33.02
N VAL A 155 -12.33 2.06 32.61
CA VAL A 155 -12.22 3.28 33.44
C VAL A 155 -13.60 3.82 33.79
N ALA A 156 -14.49 3.99 32.82
CA ALA A 156 -15.84 4.55 33.02
C ALA A 156 -16.71 3.71 33.98
N ASN A 157 -16.42 2.42 34.13
CA ASN A 157 -17.20 1.50 34.95
C ASN A 157 -16.46 1.00 36.21
N ASN A 158 -15.33 1.62 36.56
CA ASN A 158 -14.48 1.19 37.67
C ASN A 158 -14.12 -0.31 37.64
N ASN A 159 -13.98 -0.86 36.41
CA ASN A 159 -13.70 -2.28 36.19
C ASN A 159 -12.20 -2.50 36.10
N LYS A 160 -11.65 -3.41 36.90
CA LYS A 160 -10.22 -3.74 36.89
C LYS A 160 -9.88 -4.67 35.70
N GLN A 161 -8.63 -4.68 35.33
CA GLN A 161 -8.15 -5.63 34.32
C GLN A 161 -8.33 -7.07 34.84
N GLY A 162 -8.97 -7.93 34.03
CA GLY A 162 -9.31 -9.30 34.42
C GLY A 162 -10.75 -9.49 34.93
N ASP A 163 -11.44 -8.43 35.33
CA ASP A 163 -12.85 -8.52 35.71
C ASP A 163 -13.75 -8.65 34.47
N PHE A 164 -14.89 -9.27 34.67
CA PHE A 164 -15.93 -9.48 33.67
C PHE A 164 -17.20 -8.73 34.03
N PHE A 165 -17.91 -8.22 33.06
CA PHE A 165 -19.26 -7.75 33.24
C PHE A 165 -20.24 -8.94 33.22
N LYS A 166 -21.32 -8.83 34.02
CA LYS A 166 -22.35 -9.87 34.11
C LYS A 166 -23.41 -9.65 33.01
N PRO A 167 -23.98 -10.73 32.45
CA PRO A 167 -25.15 -10.60 31.56
C PRO A 167 -26.26 -9.80 32.23
N GLY A 168 -26.87 -8.88 31.50
CA GLY A 168 -27.90 -7.96 32.02
C GLY A 168 -27.35 -6.74 32.76
N GLN A 169 -26.07 -6.69 33.09
CA GLN A 169 -25.44 -5.52 33.69
C GLN A 169 -25.46 -4.36 32.69
N GLN A 170 -25.82 -3.16 33.21
CA GLN A 170 -25.67 -1.93 32.46
C GLN A 170 -24.26 -1.38 32.62
N VAL A 171 -23.61 -1.06 31.52
CA VAL A 171 -22.26 -0.49 31.48
C VAL A 171 -22.26 0.81 30.67
N ILE A 172 -21.43 1.75 31.10
CA ILE A 172 -21.24 3.03 30.45
C ILE A 172 -20.24 2.84 29.32
N ILE A 173 -20.65 3.21 28.10
CA ILE A 173 -19.76 3.34 26.94
C ILE A 173 -19.42 4.82 26.80
N PRO A 174 -18.19 5.25 27.07
CA PRO A 174 -17.78 6.66 26.95
C PRO A 174 -17.45 7.04 25.51
N GLY A 175 -17.42 8.35 25.23
CA GLY A 175 -16.95 8.90 23.97
C GLY A 175 -17.89 8.65 22.78
N ILE A 176 -19.18 8.39 23.02
CA ILE A 176 -20.18 8.23 21.97
C ILE A 176 -20.40 9.59 21.29
N LEU A 177 -20.25 9.60 19.99
CA LEU A 177 -20.48 10.77 19.14
C LEU A 177 -21.96 10.95 18.83
N ALA A 178 -22.40 12.20 18.74
CA ALA A 178 -23.78 12.54 18.34
C ALA A 178 -24.06 12.18 16.86
N ALA A 179 -23.03 12.23 16.01
CA ALA A 179 -23.08 11.86 14.59
C ALA A 179 -21.73 11.22 14.19
N PRO A 180 -21.69 10.44 13.09
CA PRO A 180 -20.43 9.99 12.51
C PRO A 180 -19.50 11.16 12.21
N ILE A 181 -18.18 10.92 12.29
CA ILE A 181 -17.18 11.91 11.87
C ILE A 181 -17.30 12.11 10.37
N VAL A 182 -17.43 13.37 9.97
CA VAL A 182 -17.33 13.83 8.59
C VAL A 182 -16.08 14.71 8.54
N GLU A 183 -15.16 14.38 7.65
CA GLU A 183 -13.91 15.11 7.49
C GLU A 183 -13.82 15.68 6.07
N HIS A 184 -13.07 16.74 5.90
CA HIS A 184 -12.86 17.40 4.63
C HIS A 184 -11.37 17.70 4.44
N PRO A 185 -10.87 17.71 3.19
CA PRO A 185 -9.50 18.10 2.91
C PRO A 185 -9.18 19.49 3.45
N ILE A 186 -8.04 19.62 4.11
CA ILE A 186 -7.49 20.92 4.49
C ILE A 186 -6.65 21.42 3.33
N THR A 187 -7.22 22.31 2.52
CA THR A 187 -6.53 22.86 1.36
C THR A 187 -5.38 23.77 1.79
N ILE A 188 -4.18 23.38 1.40
CA ILE A 188 -2.95 24.18 1.60
C ILE A 188 -2.27 24.40 0.24
N PRO A 189 -1.51 25.52 0.07
CA PRO A 189 -0.68 25.67 -1.12
C PRO A 189 0.32 24.51 -1.26
N ALA A 190 0.54 24.02 -2.48
CA ALA A 190 1.55 22.99 -2.74
C ALA A 190 2.97 23.41 -2.31
N THR A 191 3.23 24.72 -2.23
CA THR A 191 4.48 25.33 -1.74
C THR A 191 4.64 25.29 -0.21
N THR A 192 3.66 24.77 0.53
CA THR A 192 3.80 24.57 1.99
C THR A 192 4.87 23.51 2.26
N GLU A 193 5.80 23.80 3.17
CA GLU A 193 6.83 22.82 3.57
C GLU A 193 6.20 21.63 4.28
N ILE A 194 6.26 20.47 3.67
CA ILE A 194 5.78 19.20 4.21
C ILE A 194 6.95 18.32 4.64
N ARG A 195 6.91 17.86 5.89
CA ARG A 195 7.84 16.90 6.48
C ARG A 195 7.05 15.64 6.79
N GLY A 196 7.12 14.65 5.88
CA GLY A 196 6.27 13.48 5.91
C GLY A 196 6.98 12.18 6.27
N LEU A 197 6.21 11.26 6.85
CA LEU A 197 6.63 9.93 7.21
C LEU A 197 5.69 8.89 6.58
N TYR A 198 6.27 7.85 5.96
CA TYR A 198 5.50 6.76 5.37
C TYR A 198 5.09 5.70 6.38
N LEU A 199 3.85 5.27 6.30
CA LEU A 199 3.32 4.11 7.03
C LEU A 199 2.63 3.14 6.06
N THR A 200 2.97 1.85 6.16
CA THR A 200 2.17 0.81 5.52
C THR A 200 0.74 0.82 6.09
N GLY A 201 -0.26 0.41 5.30
CA GLY A 201 -1.64 0.33 5.80
C GLY A 201 -1.77 -0.50 7.07
N TYR A 202 -0.98 -1.59 7.17
CA TYR A 202 -0.92 -2.41 8.40
C TYR A 202 -0.43 -1.61 9.61
N THR A 203 0.62 -0.82 9.45
CA THR A 203 1.15 0.00 10.55
C THR A 203 0.20 1.15 10.88
N ALA A 204 -0.31 1.86 9.87
CA ALA A 204 -1.23 3.00 10.07
C ALA A 204 -2.48 2.62 10.90
N GLY A 205 -3.08 1.44 10.63
CA GLY A 205 -4.23 0.92 11.38
C GLY A 205 -3.89 0.23 12.71
N SER A 206 -2.67 0.35 13.24
CA SER A 206 -2.21 -0.36 14.44
C SER A 206 -1.86 0.57 15.60
N GLU A 207 -1.87 0.02 16.83
CA GLU A 207 -1.41 0.75 18.03
C GLU A 207 0.04 1.25 17.90
N SER A 208 0.91 0.48 17.24
CA SER A 208 2.29 0.90 16.99
C SER A 208 2.35 2.06 16.01
N GLY A 209 1.49 2.07 14.99
CA GLY A 209 1.39 3.17 14.04
C GLY A 209 0.92 4.46 14.69
N LEU A 210 -0.13 4.39 15.54
CA LEU A 210 -0.60 5.57 16.26
C LEU A 210 0.48 6.16 17.19
N ARG A 211 1.37 5.32 17.75
CA ARG A 211 2.54 5.81 18.50
C ARG A 211 3.54 6.51 17.59
N VAL A 212 3.91 5.87 16.48
CA VAL A 212 4.85 6.46 15.49
C VAL A 212 4.33 7.80 14.96
N ILE A 213 3.01 7.92 14.71
CA ILE A 213 2.39 9.19 14.28
C ILE A 213 2.57 10.28 15.33
N ARG A 214 2.29 9.98 16.61
CA ARG A 214 2.47 10.96 17.71
C ARG A 214 3.95 11.31 17.92
N ASP A 215 4.84 10.31 17.86
CA ASP A 215 6.28 10.54 17.98
C ASP A 215 6.80 11.40 16.83
N TRP A 216 6.27 11.21 15.60
CA TRP A 216 6.60 12.02 14.44
C TRP A 216 6.13 13.47 14.57
N GLN A 217 4.89 13.66 15.03
CA GLN A 217 4.36 14.99 15.30
C GLN A 217 5.18 15.70 16.40
N ALA A 218 5.54 14.99 17.47
CA ALA A 218 6.38 15.52 18.55
C ALA A 218 7.82 15.86 18.09
N ALA A 219 8.29 15.23 17.02
CA ALA A 219 9.57 15.48 16.35
C ALA A 219 9.47 16.53 15.23
N ASP A 220 8.46 17.41 15.28
CA ASP A 220 8.21 18.47 14.28
C ASP A 220 7.84 17.97 12.88
N GLY A 221 7.41 16.72 12.75
CA GLY A 221 6.76 16.21 11.54
C GLY A 221 5.37 16.80 11.37
N ASN A 222 4.95 17.06 10.12
CA ASN A 222 3.66 17.67 9.85
C ASN A 222 2.82 16.93 8.79
N ALA A 223 3.24 15.73 8.38
CA ALA A 223 2.47 14.92 7.45
C ALA A 223 2.69 13.41 7.67
N ILE A 224 1.68 12.62 7.32
CA ILE A 224 1.75 11.17 7.26
C ILE A 224 1.32 10.70 5.87
N VAL A 225 2.16 9.88 5.25
CA VAL A 225 1.81 9.12 4.04
C VAL A 225 1.36 7.73 4.47
N PHE A 226 0.15 7.32 4.10
CA PHE A 226 -0.38 6.00 4.44
C PHE A 226 -0.97 5.28 3.23
N ASP A 227 -0.76 3.95 3.17
CA ASP A 227 -1.23 3.16 2.04
C ASP A 227 -2.74 2.91 2.07
N LEU A 228 -3.42 3.37 1.02
CA LEU A 228 -4.74 2.83 0.66
C LEU A 228 -4.58 1.48 -0.03
N LYS A 229 -3.61 1.36 -0.93
CA LYS A 229 -3.24 0.15 -1.65
C LYS A 229 -1.74 0.14 -1.91
N ASP A 230 -1.06 -0.98 -1.61
CA ASP A 230 0.34 -1.20 -1.99
C ASP A 230 0.45 -2.13 -3.22
N TYR A 231 1.66 -2.36 -3.71
CA TYR A 231 1.96 -3.12 -4.93
C TYR A 231 1.52 -4.60 -4.90
N ASP A 232 1.17 -5.14 -3.75
CA ASP A 232 0.56 -6.47 -3.62
C ASP A 232 -0.92 -6.49 -4.02
N GLY A 233 -1.53 -5.30 -4.21
CA GLY A 233 -2.91 -5.09 -4.60
C GLY A 233 -3.92 -5.22 -3.45
N LEU A 234 -3.43 -5.38 -2.21
CA LEU A 234 -4.30 -5.38 -1.03
C LEU A 234 -4.74 -3.96 -0.71
N VAL A 235 -6.06 -3.75 -0.69
CA VAL A 235 -6.68 -2.48 -0.33
C VAL A 235 -6.83 -2.43 1.18
N ASN A 236 -6.34 -1.39 1.84
CA ASN A 236 -6.27 -1.25 3.29
C ASN A 236 -7.47 -0.52 3.91
N VAL A 237 -8.41 -0.08 3.10
CA VAL A 237 -9.58 0.72 3.48
C VAL A 237 -10.86 0.08 2.92
N PRO A 238 -12.05 0.38 3.48
CA PRO A 238 -13.30 -0.05 2.85
C PRO A 238 -13.43 0.56 1.44
N TYR A 239 -13.51 -0.29 0.44
CA TYR A 239 -13.69 0.12 -0.95
C TYR A 239 -14.80 -0.68 -1.61
N LYS A 240 -15.93 -0.03 -1.88
CA LYS A 240 -17.10 -0.63 -2.50
C LYS A 240 -16.92 -0.70 -4.02
N ASN A 241 -16.11 -1.63 -4.47
CA ASN A 241 -15.88 -1.90 -5.87
C ASN A 241 -15.95 -3.41 -6.11
N PRO A 242 -16.64 -3.90 -7.15
CA PRO A 242 -16.74 -5.34 -7.44
C PRO A 242 -15.41 -6.04 -7.65
N LEU A 243 -14.37 -5.29 -8.05
CA LEU A 243 -13.01 -5.77 -8.30
C LEU A 243 -12.17 -5.78 -7.02
N ALA A 244 -12.59 -5.08 -5.96
CA ALA A 244 -11.82 -5.02 -4.73
C ALA A 244 -11.78 -6.39 -4.02
N PRO A 245 -10.67 -6.73 -3.33
CA PRO A 245 -10.56 -7.98 -2.57
C PRO A 245 -11.73 -8.15 -1.58
N THR A 246 -12.45 -9.26 -1.67
CA THR A 246 -13.62 -9.53 -0.80
C THR A 246 -13.28 -9.78 0.65
N THR A 247 -12.03 -10.16 0.94
CA THR A 247 -11.50 -10.40 2.30
C THR A 247 -11.10 -9.14 3.03
N ASN A 248 -11.34 -7.98 2.43
CA ASN A 248 -10.84 -6.72 2.91
C ASN A 248 -11.71 -6.15 4.02
N SER A 249 -11.39 -6.51 5.27
CA SER A 249 -11.95 -5.85 6.46
C SER A 249 -11.40 -4.45 6.69
N GLY A 250 -10.47 -4.00 5.80
CA GLY A 250 -9.73 -2.74 5.94
C GLY A 250 -8.83 -2.73 7.18
N LEU A 251 -7.54 -2.53 6.98
CA LEU A 251 -6.62 -2.27 8.10
C LEU A 251 -6.88 -0.90 8.73
N ILE A 252 -7.45 0.02 7.93
CA ILE A 252 -7.97 1.33 8.33
C ILE A 252 -9.50 1.31 8.07
N PRO A 253 -10.30 0.77 9.00
CA PRO A 253 -11.71 0.49 8.73
C PRO A 253 -12.61 1.74 8.64
N ASP A 254 -12.13 2.89 9.08
CA ASP A 254 -12.85 4.16 9.10
C ASP A 254 -11.87 5.28 8.70
N VAL A 255 -11.84 5.59 7.40
CA VAL A 255 -10.91 6.57 6.84
C VAL A 255 -11.20 7.99 7.35
N PRO A 256 -12.46 8.48 7.38
CA PRO A 256 -12.76 9.80 7.95
C PRO A 256 -12.26 9.94 9.38
N LYS A 257 -12.44 8.92 10.20
CA LYS A 257 -11.96 8.92 11.59
C LYS A 257 -10.43 8.94 11.67
N PHE A 258 -9.74 8.18 10.80
CA PHE A 258 -8.29 8.17 10.77
C PHE A 258 -7.72 9.53 10.31
N VAL A 259 -8.32 10.13 9.28
CA VAL A 259 -7.95 11.46 8.80
C VAL A 259 -8.22 12.52 9.88
N HIS A 260 -9.39 12.48 10.53
CA HIS A 260 -9.70 13.35 11.67
C HIS A 260 -8.65 13.26 12.79
N PHE A 261 -8.17 12.05 13.08
CA PHE A 261 -7.09 11.86 14.04
C PHE A 261 -5.79 12.55 13.59
N LEU A 262 -5.42 12.46 12.31
CA LEU A 262 -4.25 13.16 11.78
C LEU A 262 -4.44 14.67 11.87
N HIS A 263 -5.59 15.20 11.44
CA HIS A 263 -5.93 16.62 11.52
C HIS A 263 -5.94 17.15 12.96
N SER A 264 -6.42 16.36 13.93
CA SER A 264 -6.40 16.73 15.36
C SER A 264 -4.99 16.91 15.92
N LEU A 265 -3.98 16.30 15.25
CA LEU A 265 -2.56 16.47 15.55
C LEU A 265 -1.89 17.56 14.69
N GLY A 266 -2.64 18.24 13.81
CA GLY A 266 -2.10 19.21 12.84
C GLY A 266 -1.27 18.56 11.73
N LEU A 267 -1.53 17.29 11.39
CA LEU A 267 -0.81 16.55 10.37
C LEU A 267 -1.56 16.52 9.06
N HIS A 268 -0.87 16.84 7.96
CA HIS A 268 -1.33 16.70 6.59
C HIS A 268 -1.47 15.22 6.21
N ALA A 269 -2.64 14.83 5.73
CA ALA A 269 -3.00 13.45 5.44
C ALA A 269 -2.76 13.11 3.96
N ILE A 270 -1.70 12.34 3.67
CA ILE A 270 -1.33 11.92 2.31
C ILE A 270 -1.73 10.46 2.11
N ALA A 271 -2.72 10.21 1.26
CA ALA A 271 -3.23 8.89 0.95
C ALA A 271 -2.55 8.31 -0.30
N ARG A 272 -1.76 7.24 -0.14
CA ARG A 272 -0.97 6.65 -1.24
C ARG A 272 -1.67 5.46 -1.89
N VAL A 273 -1.64 5.43 -3.23
CA VAL A 273 -2.13 4.34 -4.08
C VAL A 273 -1.01 3.87 -5.00
N ALA A 274 -0.61 2.61 -4.87
CA ALA A 274 0.22 1.93 -5.87
C ALA A 274 -0.68 1.56 -7.07
N CYS A 275 -0.46 2.19 -8.24
CA CYS A 275 -1.37 2.07 -9.38
C CYS A 275 -1.18 0.75 -10.15
N PHE A 276 -0.37 0.75 -11.18
CA PHE A 276 -0.33 -0.30 -12.21
C PHE A 276 0.44 -1.56 -11.80
N ARG A 277 1.18 -1.54 -10.70
CA ARG A 277 1.73 -2.74 -10.11
C ARG A 277 0.79 -3.24 -9.03
N ASP A 278 0.01 -4.26 -9.36
CA ASP A 278 -1.05 -4.81 -8.53
C ASP A 278 -1.10 -6.33 -8.69
N ALA A 279 -0.44 -7.04 -7.78
CA ALA A 279 -0.33 -8.49 -7.87
C ALA A 279 -1.67 -9.22 -7.61
N TYR A 280 -2.59 -8.60 -6.86
CA TYR A 280 -3.90 -9.18 -6.62
C TYR A 280 -4.76 -9.14 -7.88
N GLN A 281 -4.93 -7.96 -8.49
CA GLN A 281 -5.72 -7.82 -9.69
C GLN A 281 -5.16 -8.62 -10.86
N ALA A 282 -3.85 -8.63 -11.02
CA ALA A 282 -3.18 -9.44 -12.05
C ALA A 282 -3.48 -10.94 -11.91
N GLN A 283 -3.78 -11.44 -10.71
CA GLN A 283 -4.14 -12.85 -10.51
C GLN A 283 -5.65 -13.13 -10.58
N HIS A 284 -6.49 -12.11 -10.38
CA HIS A 284 -7.94 -12.29 -10.24
C HIS A 284 -8.75 -11.67 -11.38
N THR A 285 -8.15 -10.74 -12.15
CA THR A 285 -8.82 -10.02 -13.24
C THR A 285 -7.99 -10.12 -14.54
N PRO A 286 -8.00 -11.29 -15.23
CA PRO A 286 -7.15 -11.53 -16.40
C PRO A 286 -7.34 -10.54 -17.55
N SER A 287 -8.46 -9.82 -17.61
CA SER A 287 -8.70 -8.76 -18.60
C SER A 287 -7.86 -7.51 -18.36
N PHE A 288 -7.19 -7.41 -17.22
CA PHE A 288 -6.31 -6.30 -16.86
C PHE A 288 -4.83 -6.59 -17.14
N ASP A 289 -4.49 -7.82 -17.50
CA ASP A 289 -3.12 -8.27 -17.62
C ASP A 289 -2.39 -7.66 -18.83
N VAL A 290 -1.11 -7.44 -18.62
CA VAL A 290 -0.15 -7.31 -19.74
C VAL A 290 0.02 -8.68 -20.39
N HIS A 291 0.05 -8.76 -21.71
CA HIS A 291 0.17 -10.02 -22.44
C HIS A 291 1.56 -10.23 -23.03
N SER A 292 2.00 -11.47 -23.10
CA SER A 292 3.19 -11.88 -23.85
C SER A 292 2.89 -11.89 -25.34
N ARG A 293 3.70 -11.20 -26.15
CA ARG A 293 3.59 -11.22 -27.63
C ARG A 293 3.83 -12.60 -28.21
N ALA A 294 4.76 -13.35 -27.60
CA ALA A 294 5.15 -14.67 -28.08
C ALA A 294 4.08 -15.73 -27.82
N THR A 295 3.36 -15.63 -26.70
CA THR A 295 2.48 -16.70 -26.25
C THR A 295 1.00 -16.32 -26.13
N GLY A 296 0.68 -15.02 -26.12
CA GLY A 296 -0.66 -14.50 -25.85
C GLY A 296 -1.16 -14.73 -24.42
N LYS A 297 -0.32 -15.29 -23.53
CA LYS A 297 -0.62 -15.49 -22.10
C LYS A 297 -0.25 -14.26 -21.29
N PRO A 298 -0.67 -14.16 -20.01
CA PRO A 298 -0.21 -13.08 -19.13
C PRO A 298 1.32 -12.99 -19.12
N TRP A 299 1.82 -11.78 -19.29
CA TRP A 299 3.25 -11.49 -19.25
C TRP A 299 3.77 -11.50 -17.82
N LEU A 300 4.98 -12.01 -17.62
CA LEU A 300 5.57 -12.19 -16.30
C LEU A 300 6.82 -11.32 -16.15
N GLU A 301 6.83 -10.40 -15.19
CA GLU A 301 8.04 -9.70 -14.77
C GLU A 301 8.92 -10.66 -13.96
N ASN A 302 10.04 -11.10 -14.55
CA ASN A 302 10.96 -12.04 -13.87
C ASN A 302 10.25 -13.28 -13.27
N GLY A 303 9.28 -13.84 -14.01
CA GLY A 303 8.52 -15.01 -13.58
C GLY A 303 7.36 -14.73 -12.63
N LYS A 304 7.00 -13.47 -12.40
CA LYS A 304 5.89 -13.06 -11.53
C LYS A 304 4.82 -12.31 -12.29
N LEU A 305 3.57 -12.65 -12.02
CA LEU A 305 2.41 -11.90 -12.48
C LEU A 305 2.14 -10.79 -11.46
N ALA A 306 2.38 -9.54 -11.85
CA ALA A 306 2.33 -8.43 -10.92
C ALA A 306 1.95 -7.08 -11.54
N TRP A 307 1.74 -7.03 -12.87
CA TRP A 307 1.48 -5.78 -13.58
C TRP A 307 0.17 -5.83 -14.34
N LEU A 308 -0.57 -4.76 -14.21
CA LEU A 308 -1.74 -4.46 -15.02
C LEU A 308 -1.32 -3.62 -16.22
N ASP A 309 -2.14 -3.63 -17.26
CA ASP A 309 -1.91 -2.79 -18.43
C ASP A 309 -2.34 -1.33 -18.13
N PRO A 310 -1.39 -0.38 -18.06
CA PRO A 310 -1.69 1.01 -17.71
C PRO A 310 -2.59 1.72 -18.71
N SER A 311 -2.72 1.20 -19.94
CA SER A 311 -3.52 1.79 -21.00
C SER A 311 -5.01 1.44 -20.93
N LEU A 312 -5.39 0.52 -20.05
CA LEU A 312 -6.78 0.14 -19.88
C LEU A 312 -7.52 1.13 -18.97
N ARG A 313 -8.55 1.79 -19.51
CA ARG A 313 -9.37 2.75 -18.74
C ARG A 313 -9.94 2.12 -17.46
N ALA A 314 -10.38 0.86 -17.51
CA ALA A 314 -10.92 0.16 -16.34
C ALA A 314 -9.89 -0.04 -15.21
N VAL A 315 -8.59 -0.18 -15.54
CA VAL A 315 -7.49 -0.21 -14.56
C VAL A 315 -7.31 1.17 -13.95
N GLN A 316 -7.28 2.21 -14.78
CA GLN A 316 -7.16 3.60 -14.36
C GLN A 316 -8.33 4.01 -13.45
N ASP A 317 -9.56 3.70 -13.84
CA ASP A 317 -10.78 4.02 -13.09
C ASP A 317 -10.84 3.28 -11.74
N TYR A 318 -10.27 2.08 -11.65
CA TYR A 318 -10.17 1.35 -10.39
C TYR A 318 -9.28 2.10 -9.37
N ASP A 319 -8.14 2.58 -9.79
CA ASP A 319 -7.20 3.32 -8.92
C ASP A 319 -7.71 4.73 -8.59
N ILE A 320 -8.28 5.44 -9.56
CA ILE A 320 -8.91 6.75 -9.36
C ILE A 320 -10.11 6.63 -8.39
N GLY A 321 -10.93 5.59 -8.55
CA GLY A 321 -12.06 5.33 -7.67
C GLY A 321 -11.63 5.08 -6.22
N LEU A 322 -10.53 4.37 -6.00
CA LEU A 322 -9.95 4.19 -4.66
C LEU A 322 -9.42 5.51 -4.09
N ALA A 323 -8.75 6.31 -4.90
CA ALA A 323 -8.27 7.63 -4.51
C ALA A 323 -9.41 8.56 -4.07
N LYS A 324 -10.55 8.53 -4.79
CA LYS A 324 -11.76 9.30 -4.44
C LYS A 324 -12.29 8.94 -3.05
N VAL A 325 -12.25 7.66 -2.65
CA VAL A 325 -12.67 7.24 -1.29
C VAL A 325 -11.90 8.00 -0.21
N ALA A 326 -10.59 8.20 -0.40
CA ALA A 326 -9.79 8.94 0.58
C ALA A 326 -10.02 10.46 0.48
N ALA A 327 -10.13 11.01 -0.71
CA ALA A 327 -10.43 12.43 -0.91
C ALA A 327 -11.78 12.81 -0.28
N GLU A 328 -12.83 12.02 -0.52
CA GLU A 328 -14.15 12.19 0.08
C GLU A 328 -14.16 11.95 1.60
N ALA A 329 -13.20 11.21 2.11
CA ALA A 329 -12.98 10.97 3.54
C ALA A 329 -12.13 12.05 4.21
N GLY A 330 -11.72 13.09 3.48
CA GLY A 330 -11.01 14.26 4.00
C GLY A 330 -9.49 14.20 3.89
N ALA A 331 -8.89 13.23 3.19
CA ALA A 331 -7.46 13.26 2.90
C ALA A 331 -7.09 14.55 2.14
N ASP A 332 -5.96 15.15 2.49
CA ASP A 332 -5.51 16.43 1.95
C ASP A 332 -4.78 16.27 0.61
N GLU A 333 -4.16 15.12 0.42
CA GLU A 333 -3.34 14.82 -0.74
C GLU A 333 -3.48 13.35 -1.15
N ILE A 334 -3.60 13.13 -2.45
CA ILE A 334 -3.53 11.79 -3.05
C ILE A 334 -2.14 11.63 -3.67
N GLN A 335 -1.44 10.58 -3.29
CA GLN A 335 -0.12 10.27 -3.81
C GLN A 335 -0.16 8.98 -4.63
N PHE A 336 0.09 9.10 -5.94
CA PHE A 336 0.18 7.96 -6.83
C PHE A 336 1.62 7.45 -6.97
N ASP A 337 1.80 6.17 -6.71
CA ASP A 337 3.05 5.44 -6.95
C ASP A 337 2.84 4.37 -8.02
N TYR A 338 3.91 3.82 -8.56
CA TYR A 338 3.88 2.87 -9.67
C TYR A 338 3.14 3.38 -10.92
N VAL A 339 3.11 4.71 -11.12
CA VAL A 339 2.56 5.36 -12.32
C VAL A 339 3.60 5.24 -13.44
N ARG A 340 3.71 4.04 -13.96
CA ARG A 340 4.69 3.67 -14.99
C ARG A 340 4.41 2.28 -15.56
N PHE A 341 5.02 2.01 -16.68
CA PHE A 341 5.11 0.66 -17.22
C PHE A 341 6.16 -0.19 -16.45
N PRO A 342 6.13 -1.53 -16.58
CA PRO A 342 7.17 -2.39 -16.04
C PRO A 342 8.56 -1.94 -16.50
N ALA A 343 9.54 -1.87 -15.60
CA ALA A 343 10.91 -1.50 -15.93
C ALA A 343 11.86 -2.71 -16.04
N GLU A 344 11.42 -3.88 -15.60
CA GLU A 344 12.19 -5.13 -15.56
C GLU A 344 11.52 -6.20 -16.43
N GLY A 345 12.17 -7.36 -16.57
CA GLY A 345 11.69 -8.45 -17.39
C GLY A 345 11.94 -8.25 -18.89
N ASP A 346 11.39 -9.15 -19.73
CA ASP A 346 11.52 -9.05 -21.19
C ASP A 346 10.53 -8.00 -21.75
N GLN A 347 11.00 -6.77 -21.86
CA GLN A 347 10.23 -5.63 -22.35
C GLN A 347 9.79 -5.78 -23.80
N LYS A 348 10.50 -6.59 -24.60
CA LYS A 348 10.15 -6.82 -26.02
C LYS A 348 8.98 -7.78 -26.16
N ASP A 349 8.81 -8.67 -25.20
CA ASP A 349 7.70 -9.62 -25.17
C ASP A 349 6.41 -9.01 -24.59
N ALA A 350 6.50 -7.96 -23.78
CA ALA A 350 5.34 -7.29 -23.22
C ALA A 350 4.52 -6.57 -24.29
N LYS A 351 3.22 -6.88 -24.37
CA LYS A 351 2.24 -6.28 -25.28
C LYS A 351 1.17 -5.56 -24.48
N PHE A 352 0.91 -4.33 -24.85
CA PHE A 352 -0.09 -3.47 -24.19
C PHE A 352 -1.23 -3.15 -25.15
N ALA A 353 -2.43 -2.91 -24.61
CA ALA A 353 -3.64 -2.70 -25.38
C ALA A 353 -3.57 -1.44 -26.26
N PHE A 354 -2.95 -0.37 -25.76
CA PHE A 354 -2.83 0.89 -26.51
C PHE A 354 -2.14 0.71 -27.87
N GLU A 355 -1.21 -0.22 -28.00
CA GLU A 355 -0.49 -0.45 -29.25
C GLU A 355 -1.40 -0.83 -30.43
N SER A 356 -2.58 -1.37 -30.11
CA SER A 356 -3.60 -1.73 -31.12
C SER A 356 -4.66 -0.65 -31.30
N VAL A 357 -4.93 0.15 -30.25
CA VAL A 357 -5.98 1.18 -30.24
C VAL A 357 -5.42 2.53 -30.66
N HIS A 358 -4.22 2.86 -30.21
CA HIS A 358 -3.49 4.09 -30.45
C HIS A 358 -2.05 3.78 -30.89
N PRO A 359 -1.85 3.24 -32.10
CA PRO A 359 -0.53 2.82 -32.56
C PRO A 359 0.48 3.97 -32.67
N GLU A 360 0.02 5.21 -32.67
CA GLU A 360 0.84 6.44 -32.65
C GLU A 360 1.33 6.81 -31.24
N TRP A 361 0.73 6.25 -30.18
CA TRP A 361 1.10 6.57 -28.81
C TRP A 361 2.37 5.87 -28.37
N THR A 362 3.07 6.55 -27.47
CA THR A 362 4.16 5.98 -26.68
C THR A 362 3.67 5.60 -25.28
N ARG A 363 4.49 4.91 -24.50
CA ARG A 363 4.20 4.67 -23.08
C ARG A 363 4.05 5.98 -22.29
N ALA A 364 4.79 7.02 -22.68
CA ALA A 364 4.70 8.34 -22.04
C ALA A 364 3.33 9.01 -22.32
N ASP A 365 2.77 8.83 -23.50
CA ASP A 365 1.44 9.36 -23.82
C ASP A 365 0.36 8.70 -22.97
N VAL A 366 0.43 7.37 -22.77
CA VAL A 366 -0.49 6.63 -21.89
C VAL A 366 -0.42 7.14 -20.44
N ILE A 367 0.78 7.32 -19.90
CA ILE A 367 0.95 7.81 -18.54
C ILE A 367 0.45 9.25 -18.40
N THR A 368 0.71 10.09 -19.40
CA THR A 368 0.26 11.49 -19.41
C THR A 368 -1.27 11.58 -19.51
N ASP A 369 -1.91 10.75 -20.35
CA ASP A 369 -3.37 10.65 -20.47
C ASP A 369 -4.02 10.23 -19.15
N PHE A 370 -3.48 9.17 -18.51
CA PHE A 370 -3.92 8.75 -17.18
C PHE A 370 -3.88 9.87 -16.16
N LEU A 371 -2.76 10.60 -16.10
CA LEU A 371 -2.60 11.69 -15.13
C LEU A 371 -3.53 12.86 -15.42
N GLY A 372 -3.76 13.21 -16.69
CA GLY A 372 -4.76 14.21 -17.09
C GLY A 372 -6.17 13.82 -16.62
N HIS A 373 -6.55 12.55 -16.80
CA HIS A 373 -7.82 12.02 -16.31
C HIS A 373 -7.88 12.05 -14.77
N ALA A 374 -6.86 11.55 -14.08
CA ALA A 374 -6.83 11.51 -12.62
C ALA A 374 -6.90 12.91 -12.01
N TYR A 375 -6.16 13.87 -12.56
CA TYR A 375 -6.18 15.26 -12.11
C TYR A 375 -7.56 15.90 -12.28
N ALA A 376 -8.20 15.68 -13.44
CA ALA A 376 -9.56 16.20 -13.69
C ALA A 376 -10.61 15.63 -12.73
N GLU A 377 -10.43 14.40 -12.26
CA GLU A 377 -11.37 13.72 -11.37
C GLU A 377 -11.11 13.99 -9.87
N LEU A 378 -9.87 14.27 -9.47
CA LEU A 378 -9.47 14.40 -8.07
C LEU A 378 -9.33 15.87 -7.62
N HIS A 379 -8.76 16.72 -8.46
CA HIS A 379 -8.52 18.12 -8.10
C HIS A 379 -9.81 18.89 -7.69
N PRO A 380 -10.98 18.66 -8.33
CA PRO A 380 -12.23 19.29 -7.90
C PRO A 380 -12.70 18.88 -6.49
N LEU A 381 -12.15 17.79 -5.93
CA LEU A 381 -12.44 17.36 -4.56
C LEU A 381 -11.64 18.13 -3.51
N GLY A 382 -10.77 19.08 -3.93
CA GLY A 382 -10.00 19.94 -3.05
C GLY A 382 -8.70 19.33 -2.54
N VAL A 383 -8.26 18.20 -3.10
CA VAL A 383 -7.01 17.50 -2.73
C VAL A 383 -5.87 17.90 -3.65
N LEU A 384 -4.63 17.89 -3.12
CA LEU A 384 -3.43 17.94 -3.94
C LEU A 384 -3.19 16.57 -4.59
N LEU A 385 -2.65 16.57 -5.80
CA LEU A 385 -2.18 15.36 -6.46
C LEU A 385 -0.64 15.33 -6.47
N SER A 386 -0.05 14.30 -5.86
CA SER A 386 1.40 14.07 -5.86
C SER A 386 1.76 12.76 -6.55
N LEU A 387 2.97 12.73 -7.14
CA LEU A 387 3.46 11.60 -7.93
C LEU A 387 4.80 11.11 -7.44
N ASP A 388 4.88 9.81 -7.19
CA ASP A 388 6.14 9.12 -6.94
C ASP A 388 6.79 8.72 -8.26
N VAL A 389 8.03 9.14 -8.46
CA VAL A 389 8.81 8.82 -9.65
C VAL A 389 10.19 8.30 -9.29
N PHE A 390 10.79 7.47 -10.15
CA PHE A 390 12.16 7.03 -9.90
C PHE A 390 13.15 8.20 -9.87
N GLY A 391 14.05 8.23 -8.90
CA GLY A 391 15.10 9.24 -8.80
C GLY A 391 15.97 9.34 -10.07
N VAL A 392 16.24 8.20 -10.72
CA VAL A 392 17.00 8.14 -11.98
C VAL A 392 16.30 8.84 -13.15
N MET A 393 14.99 9.05 -13.07
CA MET A 393 14.24 9.79 -14.10
C MET A 393 14.60 11.26 -14.19
N ALA A 394 15.34 11.81 -13.24
CA ALA A 394 15.98 13.12 -13.34
C ALA A 394 16.82 13.28 -14.63
N TRP A 395 17.40 12.19 -15.12
CA TRP A 395 18.26 12.19 -16.32
C TRP A 395 17.49 12.08 -17.64
N GLN A 396 16.21 11.73 -17.63
CA GLN A 396 15.32 11.61 -18.81
C GLN A 396 15.98 10.88 -20.00
N ARG A 397 16.72 9.78 -19.72
CA ARG A 397 17.39 9.02 -20.77
C ARG A 397 16.35 8.29 -21.64
N ASP A 398 16.56 8.27 -22.95
CA ASP A 398 15.64 7.63 -23.92
C ASP A 398 15.25 6.21 -23.53
N VAL A 399 16.21 5.41 -23.03
CA VAL A 399 15.96 4.04 -22.61
C VAL A 399 15.03 3.96 -21.40
N ASP A 400 15.16 4.86 -20.43
CA ASP A 400 14.34 4.90 -19.22
C ASP A 400 12.93 5.36 -19.58
N LEU A 401 12.81 6.38 -20.45
CA LEU A 401 11.54 6.86 -20.99
C LEU A 401 10.80 5.76 -21.78
N ALA A 402 11.50 5.09 -22.69
CA ALA A 402 10.93 4.03 -23.49
C ALA A 402 10.43 2.84 -22.65
N HIS A 403 11.06 2.56 -21.52
CA HIS A 403 10.64 1.47 -20.62
C HIS A 403 9.52 1.89 -19.67
N THR A 404 9.67 3.02 -18.98
CA THR A 404 8.78 3.40 -17.88
C THR A 404 7.60 4.27 -18.33
N GLY A 405 7.76 5.05 -19.37
CA GLY A 405 6.80 6.09 -19.76
C GLY A 405 6.83 7.33 -18.86
N GLN A 406 7.78 7.43 -17.91
CA GLN A 406 7.87 8.56 -16.99
C GLN A 406 8.53 9.79 -17.64
N ASN A 407 7.82 10.45 -18.56
CA ASN A 407 8.20 11.75 -19.11
C ASN A 407 7.91 12.83 -18.08
N ILE A 408 8.91 13.21 -17.30
CA ILE A 408 8.74 14.13 -16.16
C ILE A 408 8.15 15.49 -16.58
N PRO A 409 8.62 16.16 -17.66
CA PRO A 409 8.01 17.42 -18.11
C PRO A 409 6.52 17.31 -18.46
N ALA A 410 6.10 16.17 -19.02
CA ALA A 410 4.69 15.94 -19.36
C ALA A 410 3.86 15.63 -18.10
N MET A 411 4.36 14.72 -17.24
CA MET A 411 3.69 14.34 -15.99
C MET A 411 3.48 15.53 -15.05
N ALA A 412 4.49 16.41 -14.94
CA ALA A 412 4.47 17.58 -14.05
C ALA A 412 3.39 18.63 -14.41
N LYS A 413 2.76 18.52 -15.58
CA LYS A 413 1.62 19.39 -15.97
C LYS A 413 0.30 18.92 -15.36
N HIS A 414 0.25 17.72 -14.82
CA HIS A 414 -0.96 17.05 -14.31
C HIS A 414 -0.80 16.60 -12.85
N CYS A 415 0.02 17.31 -12.08
CA CYS A 415 0.13 17.13 -10.63
C CYS A 415 0.58 18.42 -9.96
N ASP A 416 0.37 18.52 -8.66
CA ASP A 416 0.76 19.67 -7.84
C ASP A 416 2.15 19.47 -7.22
N VAL A 417 2.50 18.21 -6.92
CA VAL A 417 3.74 17.82 -6.25
C VAL A 417 4.39 16.66 -6.98
N LEU A 418 5.69 16.77 -7.25
CA LEU A 418 6.52 15.67 -7.72
C LEU A 418 7.37 15.14 -6.56
N SER A 419 7.26 13.87 -6.25
CA SER A 419 7.96 13.20 -5.16
C SER A 419 8.98 12.17 -5.69
N PRO A 420 10.15 12.62 -6.16
CA PRO A 420 11.15 11.70 -6.67
C PRO A 420 11.79 10.87 -5.55
N MET A 421 11.90 9.56 -5.78
CA MET A 421 12.53 8.59 -4.87
C MET A 421 14.06 8.69 -4.96
N ILE A 422 14.63 9.72 -4.33
CA ILE A 422 16.07 9.99 -4.34
C ILE A 422 16.73 9.20 -3.20
N TYR A 423 16.72 7.87 -3.32
CA TYR A 423 17.44 6.98 -2.40
C TYR A 423 18.85 6.76 -2.95
N PRO A 424 19.92 7.31 -2.36
CA PRO A 424 21.27 7.18 -2.92
C PRO A 424 21.68 5.75 -3.22
N SER A 425 21.29 4.79 -2.38
CA SER A 425 21.58 3.36 -2.57
C SER A 425 20.96 2.74 -3.84
N HIS A 426 19.98 3.38 -4.49
CA HIS A 426 19.30 2.89 -5.68
C HIS A 426 19.96 3.33 -6.99
N PHE A 427 20.92 4.25 -6.96
CA PHE A 427 21.68 4.71 -8.12
C PHE A 427 22.84 3.75 -8.46
N TYR A 428 22.50 2.50 -8.73
CA TYR A 428 23.45 1.41 -8.88
C TYR A 428 24.55 1.71 -9.91
N ARG A 429 25.83 1.74 -9.47
CA ARG A 429 27.03 1.96 -10.30
C ARG A 429 27.00 3.24 -11.15
N MET A 430 26.19 4.21 -10.77
CA MET A 430 26.08 5.46 -11.50
C MET A 430 27.25 6.38 -11.16
N ASP A 431 27.70 7.16 -12.11
CA ASP A 431 28.77 8.19 -11.99
C ASP A 431 30.08 7.65 -11.38
N GLY A 432 30.36 6.35 -11.56
CA GLY A 432 31.60 5.72 -11.08
C GLY A 432 31.60 5.36 -9.59
N TYR A 433 30.53 5.59 -8.86
CA TYR A 433 30.41 5.21 -7.45
C TYR A 433 30.18 3.70 -7.29
N ALA A 434 31.08 3.03 -6.56
CA ALA A 434 30.91 1.61 -6.22
C ALA A 434 29.75 1.40 -5.22
N LEU A 435 29.58 2.32 -4.28
CA LEU A 435 28.52 2.34 -3.27
C LEU A 435 27.82 3.72 -3.28
N PRO A 436 26.89 3.96 -4.20
CA PRO A 436 26.17 5.24 -4.27
C PRO A 436 25.47 5.61 -2.96
N GLY A 437 25.02 4.61 -2.17
CA GLY A 437 24.40 4.80 -0.87
C GLY A 437 25.27 5.56 0.14
N ASP A 438 26.60 5.57 -0.03
CA ASP A 438 27.54 6.28 0.83
C ASP A 438 27.92 7.67 0.26
N ALA A 439 27.20 8.17 -0.76
CA ALA A 439 27.41 9.49 -1.37
C ALA A 439 26.09 10.28 -1.50
N PRO A 440 25.36 10.54 -0.40
CA PRO A 440 24.10 11.26 -0.44
C PRO A 440 24.27 12.68 -1.01
N ASP A 441 25.41 13.34 -0.72
CA ASP A 441 25.74 14.66 -1.23
C ASP A 441 25.68 14.76 -2.76
N HIS A 442 26.28 13.78 -3.44
CA HIS A 442 26.30 13.74 -4.90
C HIS A 442 24.90 13.44 -5.48
N PHE A 443 24.28 12.34 -5.03
CA PHE A 443 23.05 11.86 -5.67
C PHE A 443 21.82 12.73 -5.38
N ILE A 444 21.71 13.29 -4.17
CA ILE A 444 20.60 14.18 -3.85
C ILE A 444 20.76 15.50 -4.60
N THR A 445 21.94 16.13 -4.56
CA THR A 445 22.17 17.39 -5.26
C THR A 445 21.95 17.22 -6.77
N ALA A 446 22.61 16.25 -7.41
CA ALA A 446 22.50 16.04 -8.84
C ALA A 446 21.05 15.72 -9.28
N SER A 447 20.30 14.93 -8.48
CA SER A 447 18.91 14.63 -8.79
C SER A 447 18.03 15.85 -8.66
N MET A 448 18.14 16.58 -7.55
CA MET A 448 17.32 17.77 -7.31
C MET A 448 17.54 18.85 -8.37
N ASP A 449 18.80 19.12 -8.75
CA ASP A 449 19.11 20.11 -9.79
C ASP A 449 18.50 19.73 -11.13
N ARG A 450 18.59 18.45 -11.51
CA ARG A 450 18.00 17.96 -12.76
C ARG A 450 16.47 17.95 -12.74
N PHE A 451 15.84 17.57 -11.62
CA PHE A 451 14.39 17.67 -11.51
C PHE A 451 13.91 19.12 -11.63
N LYS A 452 14.59 20.09 -11.03
CA LYS A 452 14.30 21.52 -11.23
C LYS A 452 14.43 21.94 -12.70
N GLU A 453 15.50 21.50 -13.37
CA GLU A 453 15.72 21.78 -14.79
C GLU A 453 14.58 21.25 -15.66
N VAL A 454 14.21 19.98 -15.52
CA VAL A 454 13.19 19.35 -16.37
C VAL A 454 11.76 19.77 -16.04
N THR A 455 11.52 20.41 -14.90
CA THR A 455 10.20 20.92 -14.49
C THR A 455 10.09 22.44 -14.51
N GLN A 456 11.11 23.17 -14.97
CA GLN A 456 11.19 24.64 -14.91
C GLN A 456 10.00 25.37 -15.53
N ASP A 457 9.38 24.78 -16.57
CA ASP A 457 8.24 25.36 -17.30
C ASP A 457 6.89 24.86 -16.76
N THR A 458 6.85 24.34 -15.54
CA THR A 458 5.64 23.83 -14.89
C THR A 458 5.41 24.50 -13.53
N HIS A 459 4.22 24.29 -12.96
CA HIS A 459 3.87 24.80 -11.62
C HIS A 459 4.23 23.83 -10.49
N VAL A 460 4.69 22.62 -10.83
CA VAL A 460 4.90 21.55 -9.85
C VAL A 460 5.99 21.92 -8.85
N VAL A 461 5.79 21.55 -7.59
CA VAL A 461 6.84 21.63 -6.57
C VAL A 461 7.49 20.27 -6.38
N ILE A 462 8.76 20.25 -5.94
CA ILE A 462 9.51 19.02 -5.73
C ILE A 462 9.60 18.73 -4.23
N ARG A 463 9.11 17.56 -3.82
CA ARG A 463 9.17 17.04 -2.46
C ARG A 463 9.78 15.64 -2.48
N PRO A 464 11.11 15.51 -2.33
CA PRO A 464 11.77 14.23 -2.52
C PRO A 464 11.47 13.22 -1.42
N TRP A 465 11.39 11.96 -1.79
CA TRP A 465 11.53 10.82 -0.89
C TRP A 465 13.00 10.63 -0.53
N LEU A 466 13.30 10.59 0.75
CA LEU A 466 14.63 10.36 1.31
C LEU A 466 14.74 8.95 1.90
N GLN A 467 15.97 8.45 1.93
CA GLN A 467 16.28 7.10 2.39
C GLN A 467 16.22 7.00 3.92
N GLY A 468 15.23 6.29 4.45
CA GLY A 468 15.06 5.99 5.87
C GLY A 468 15.52 4.58 6.27
N PHE A 469 16.47 3.96 5.54
CA PHE A 469 16.89 2.55 5.69
C PHE A 469 18.34 2.34 5.29
N ALA A 470 18.99 1.27 5.81
CA ALA A 470 20.43 1.00 5.70
C ALA A 470 20.82 0.12 4.48
N TRP A 471 19.96 -0.10 3.50
CA TRP A 471 20.27 -1.00 2.38
C TRP A 471 21.38 -0.42 1.48
N ARG A 472 22.41 -1.20 1.19
CA ARG A 472 23.60 -0.81 0.39
C ARG A 472 24.23 0.52 0.83
N THR A 473 24.20 0.80 2.14
CA THR A 473 24.76 2.01 2.75
C THR A 473 25.51 1.61 4.01
N LYS A 474 26.77 1.92 4.10
CA LYS A 474 27.62 1.65 5.29
C LYS A 474 27.57 2.78 6.30
N THR A 475 27.25 3.98 5.83
CA THR A 475 27.29 5.22 6.60
C THR A 475 25.93 5.64 7.14
N PHE A 476 24.88 4.79 6.99
CA PHE A 476 23.52 5.09 7.45
C PHE A 476 23.48 5.32 8.98
N SER A 477 23.22 6.56 9.38
CA SER A 477 23.32 7.06 10.75
C SER A 477 22.38 8.26 10.95
N PRO A 478 22.20 8.80 12.16
CA PRO A 478 21.54 10.09 12.38
C PRO A 478 22.11 11.21 11.52
N ASP A 479 23.45 11.33 11.42
CA ASP A 479 24.11 12.33 10.56
C ASP A 479 23.75 12.17 9.07
N TYR A 480 23.63 10.92 8.59
CA TYR A 480 23.19 10.63 7.23
C TYR A 480 21.78 11.16 6.96
N VAL A 481 20.87 11.00 7.93
CA VAL A 481 19.51 11.54 7.85
C VAL A 481 19.55 13.07 7.78
N CYS A 482 20.31 13.71 8.66
CA CYS A 482 20.47 15.17 8.71
C CYS A 482 21.04 15.72 7.40
N GLU A 483 22.06 15.07 6.85
CA GLU A 483 22.66 15.48 5.58
C GLU A 483 21.66 15.43 4.43
N GLN A 484 20.87 14.34 4.32
CA GLN A 484 19.83 14.23 3.30
C GLN A 484 18.80 15.36 3.39
N ILE A 485 18.31 15.69 4.60
CA ILE A 485 17.35 16.76 4.83
C ILE A 485 17.93 18.09 4.37
N ASN A 486 19.15 18.42 4.81
CA ASN A 486 19.80 19.67 4.48
C ASN A 486 20.04 19.80 2.97
N LEU A 487 20.48 18.73 2.31
CA LEU A 487 20.70 18.70 0.87
C LEU A 487 19.41 18.88 0.09
N ALA A 488 18.34 18.20 0.47
CA ALA A 488 17.03 18.33 -0.17
C ALA A 488 16.54 19.78 -0.09
N LYS A 489 16.58 20.40 1.09
CA LYS A 489 16.16 21.79 1.31
C LYS A 489 17.06 22.79 0.57
N ALA A 490 18.39 22.63 0.65
CA ALA A 490 19.33 23.53 0.00
C ALA A 490 19.21 23.50 -1.54
N ASN A 491 18.75 22.39 -2.11
CA ASN A 491 18.56 22.23 -3.56
C ASN A 491 17.11 22.43 -4.01
N GLY A 492 16.27 23.11 -3.22
CA GLY A 492 14.93 23.57 -3.63
C GLY A 492 13.79 22.60 -3.38
N GLY A 493 14.01 21.59 -2.53
CA GLY A 493 12.92 20.73 -2.05
C GLY A 493 11.98 21.49 -1.14
N ILE A 494 10.66 21.40 -1.41
CA ILE A 494 9.62 21.94 -0.55
C ILE A 494 9.27 20.89 0.51
N GLY A 495 10.13 20.77 1.51
CA GLY A 495 10.08 19.71 2.49
C GLY A 495 10.65 18.38 1.98
N TYR A 496 10.21 17.28 2.56
CA TYR A 496 10.71 15.93 2.27
C TYR A 496 9.77 14.86 2.82
N LEU A 497 9.90 13.65 2.28
CA LEU A 497 9.24 12.44 2.78
C LEU A 497 10.29 11.38 3.12
N PHE A 498 10.12 10.64 4.22
CA PHE A 498 10.97 9.50 4.56
C PHE A 498 10.27 8.17 4.33
N TRP A 499 10.93 7.27 3.60
CA TRP A 499 10.45 5.92 3.36
C TRP A 499 11.27 4.87 4.09
N ASN A 500 10.57 3.93 4.76
CA ASN A 500 11.13 2.70 5.29
C ASN A 500 10.06 1.60 5.24
N ALA A 501 10.30 0.55 4.48
CA ALA A 501 9.33 -0.56 4.29
C ALA A 501 8.95 -1.30 5.58
N ARG A 502 9.77 -1.20 6.64
CA ARG A 502 9.50 -1.82 7.95
C ARG A 502 8.87 -0.85 8.94
N ASN A 503 8.74 0.43 8.57
CA ASN A 503 8.35 1.52 9.46
C ASN A 503 9.24 1.60 10.73
N ASP A 504 10.52 1.26 10.61
CA ASP A 504 11.52 1.41 11.67
C ASP A 504 12.25 2.76 11.50
N TYR A 505 11.85 3.73 12.29
CA TYR A 505 12.31 5.10 12.20
C TYR A 505 13.24 5.54 13.35
N ARG A 506 13.82 4.60 14.11
CA ARG A 506 14.69 4.92 15.26
C ARG A 506 15.88 5.78 14.87
N VAL A 507 16.55 5.48 13.75
CA VAL A 507 17.68 6.28 13.26
C VAL A 507 17.20 7.65 12.78
N LEU A 508 16.04 7.72 12.14
CA LEU A 508 15.42 8.97 11.70
C LEU A 508 15.13 9.89 12.89
N PHE A 509 14.45 9.39 13.92
CA PHE A 509 14.16 10.18 15.13
C PHE A 509 15.45 10.69 15.79
N GLY A 510 16.50 9.87 15.84
CA GLY A 510 17.82 10.30 16.28
C GLY A 510 18.37 11.46 15.45
N GLY A 511 18.24 11.40 14.12
CA GLY A 511 18.66 12.49 13.22
C GLY A 511 17.87 13.78 13.44
N ILE A 512 16.54 13.70 13.55
CA ILE A 512 15.71 14.89 13.83
C ILE A 512 16.09 15.53 15.17
N GLN A 513 16.35 14.73 16.19
CA GLN A 513 16.82 15.23 17.48
C GLN A 513 18.17 15.94 17.37
N GLU A 514 19.10 15.41 16.57
CA GLU A 514 20.40 16.05 16.29
C GLU A 514 20.24 17.39 15.55
N LEU A 515 19.34 17.47 14.55
CA LEU A 515 19.05 18.71 13.85
C LEU A 515 18.54 19.81 14.80
N HIS A 516 17.68 19.45 15.74
CA HIS A 516 17.13 20.40 16.71
C HIS A 516 18.16 20.83 17.78
N SER A 517 19.01 19.89 18.23
CA SER A 517 20.00 20.17 19.27
C SER A 517 21.22 20.94 18.76
N ALA A 518 21.53 20.82 17.46
CA ALA A 518 22.72 21.43 16.84
C ALA A 518 22.38 22.07 15.47
N PRO A 519 21.48 23.10 15.43
CA PRO A 519 20.97 23.65 14.18
C PRO A 519 22.05 24.28 13.27
N ASN A 520 23.20 24.66 13.84
CA ASN A 520 24.33 25.25 13.09
C ASN A 520 25.40 24.24 12.72
N ARG A 521 25.22 22.96 13.07
CA ARG A 521 26.16 21.89 12.73
C ARG A 521 26.04 21.56 11.25
N VAL A 522 27.19 21.48 10.57
CA VAL A 522 27.24 20.93 9.21
C VAL A 522 27.32 19.41 9.33
N PHE A 523 26.24 18.73 8.97
CA PHE A 523 26.18 17.28 8.94
C PHE A 523 26.75 16.79 7.61
N ARG A 524 27.73 15.94 7.66
CA ARG A 524 28.33 15.26 6.50
C ARG A 524 28.69 13.85 6.88
N VAL A 525 28.42 12.95 5.96
CA VAL A 525 28.86 11.56 6.09
C VAL A 525 30.31 11.46 5.66
N ASP A 526 31.12 10.75 6.45
CA ASP A 526 32.49 10.47 6.07
C ASP A 526 32.53 9.69 4.76
N LYS A 527 33.17 10.26 3.75
CA LYS A 527 33.31 9.60 2.45
C LYS A 527 34.12 8.32 2.65
N VAL A 528 33.48 7.17 2.48
CA VAL A 528 34.18 5.91 2.39
C VAL A 528 34.98 5.97 1.09
N GLU A 529 36.29 6.16 1.18
CA GLU A 529 37.17 6.10 0.01
C GLU A 529 36.87 4.81 -0.75
N ALA A 530 36.33 4.96 -1.94
CA ALA A 530 36.16 3.86 -2.86
C ALA A 530 37.58 3.41 -3.25
N ARG A 531 38.11 2.35 -2.60
CA ARG A 531 39.24 1.63 -3.18
C ARG A 531 38.79 1.21 -4.56
N ALA A 532 39.34 1.88 -5.58
CA ALA A 532 39.21 1.45 -6.95
C ALA A 532 39.55 -0.03 -6.99
N GLU A 533 38.63 -0.90 -7.35
CA GLU A 533 38.96 -2.28 -7.68
C GLU A 533 40.04 -2.20 -8.74
N PRO A 534 41.19 -2.89 -8.55
CA PRO A 534 42.23 -2.88 -9.56
C PRO A 534 41.61 -3.37 -10.86
N ALA A 535 41.78 -2.59 -11.92
CA ALA A 535 41.29 -2.91 -13.25
C ALA A 535 41.68 -4.36 -13.58
N SER A 536 40.70 -5.22 -13.80
CA SER A 536 40.92 -6.62 -14.16
C SER A 536 41.89 -6.69 -15.34
N PRO A 537 43.05 -7.42 -15.24
CA PRO A 537 44.04 -7.46 -16.30
C PRO A 537 43.61 -8.44 -17.40
N ARG A 538 42.52 -8.13 -18.12
CA ARG A 538 42.07 -8.88 -19.31
C ARG A 538 41.65 -7.95 -20.44
N ALA A 539 42.62 -7.24 -20.95
CA ALA A 539 42.62 -6.74 -22.33
C ALA A 539 44.05 -6.76 -22.84
N ARG A 540 44.66 -7.94 -22.90
CA ARG A 540 45.86 -8.12 -23.69
C ARG A 540 45.45 -8.38 -25.12
N HIS A 541 45.71 -7.37 -25.95
CA HIS A 541 46.09 -7.43 -27.35
C HIS A 541 45.68 -8.67 -28.19
N LEU A 542 44.62 -8.56 -28.93
CA LEU A 542 44.58 -9.19 -30.24
C LEU A 542 45.15 -8.19 -31.25
N LYS A 543 46.36 -8.45 -31.70
CA LYS A 543 46.95 -7.79 -32.89
C LYS A 543 46.10 -8.15 -34.11
N PRO A 544 45.84 -7.22 -35.00
CA PRO A 544 45.24 -7.57 -36.27
C PRO A 544 46.30 -8.28 -37.15
N GLU A 545 46.04 -9.53 -37.52
CA GLU A 545 46.77 -10.22 -38.57
C GLU A 545 46.48 -9.56 -39.92
N THR A 546 47.49 -8.91 -40.47
CA THR A 546 47.51 -8.46 -41.85
C THR A 546 47.65 -9.67 -42.77
N ARG A 547 46.55 -10.09 -43.40
CA ARG A 547 46.61 -11.00 -44.57
C ARG A 547 46.90 -10.20 -45.81
N SER A 548 48.09 -10.42 -46.40
CA SER A 548 48.47 -10.01 -47.76
C SER A 548 47.65 -10.76 -48.80
N PRO A 549 47.26 -10.13 -49.91
CA PRO A 549 46.56 -10.81 -50.99
C PRO A 549 47.56 -11.56 -51.87
N GLN A 550 47.48 -12.89 -51.93
CA GLN A 550 48.15 -13.68 -52.99
C GLN A 550 47.40 -13.54 -54.31
N ARG A 551 48.12 -13.00 -55.27
CA ARG A 551 47.78 -13.05 -56.72
C ARG A 551 47.66 -14.51 -57.16
N ARG A 552 46.56 -14.88 -57.82
CA ARG A 552 46.51 -16.02 -58.71
C ARG A 552 46.47 -15.48 -60.14
N SER A 553 47.56 -15.77 -60.84
CA SER A 553 47.67 -15.72 -62.28
C SER A 553 47.06 -16.99 -62.88
N SER A 554 46.31 -16.79 -63.89
CA SER A 554 45.95 -17.59 -65.11
C SER A 554 46.47 -19.04 -65.19
N GLN A 555 45.60 -20.00 -65.27
CA GLN A 555 45.38 -20.79 -66.53
C GLN A 555 43.99 -21.41 -66.52
#